data_24afb1583383b1b195df70a1ac49f22a
#
_entry.id   24afb1583383b1b195df70a1ac49f22a
#
_cell.length_a   1.000
_cell.length_b   1.000
_cell.length_c   1.000
_cell.angle_alpha   90.00
_cell.angle_beta   90.00
_cell.angle_gamma   90.00
#
_symmetry.space_group_name_H-M   'P 1'
#
loop_
_entity.id
_entity.type
_entity.pdbx_description
1 polymer ?
#
loop_
_entity_poly.entity_id
_entity_poly.type
_entity_poly.pdbx_seq_one_letter_code
_entity_poly.pdbx_strand_id
1 'polypeptide(L)'
;ADSAQLLNHLPNGTKTICDVGSGAGFPGIVLKIINMSLSITIVEPSKKKSEFLKFVSKELDLDLNIIQEKYENIKKGQMPFFDVITARALKPLDKLIHLFFEDLKQGSVCVFPKGENWQKELDLAQTNWLLQYSVETSITNKGSKIFIIKGVKRRNE
;
A
#
# COMPACT_ATOMS: atom_id res chain seq x y z
N ALA A 1 0.36 14.51 -7.26
CA ALA A 1 -0.93 14.91 -6.71
C ALA A 1 -1.73 13.74 -6.13
N ASP A 2 -1.96 12.68 -6.93
CA ASP A 2 -2.71 11.50 -6.44
C ASP A 2 -2.06 10.83 -5.24
N SER A 3 -0.75 10.67 -5.27
CA SER A 3 -0.02 10.03 -4.17
C SER A 3 -0.05 10.86 -2.90
N ALA A 4 0.03 12.19 -3.02
CA ALA A 4 0.04 13.09 -1.88
C ALA A 4 -1.27 13.06 -1.09
N GLN A 5 -2.42 12.88 -1.76
CA GLN A 5 -3.71 12.85 -1.06
C GLN A 5 -3.84 11.67 -0.10
N LEU A 6 -3.04 10.62 -0.27
CA LEU A 6 -3.07 9.48 0.65
C LEU A 6 -2.77 9.89 2.09
N LEU A 7 -1.98 10.95 2.31
CA LEU A 7 -1.70 11.44 3.65
C LEU A 7 -2.97 11.79 4.43
N ASN A 8 -3.99 12.30 3.73
CA ASN A 8 -5.26 12.67 4.34
C ASN A 8 -6.07 11.46 4.80
N HIS A 9 -5.74 10.28 4.31
CA HIS A 9 -6.47 9.04 4.59
C HIS A 9 -5.69 8.08 5.47
N LEU A 10 -4.48 8.44 5.90
CA LEU A 10 -3.72 7.62 6.83
C LEU A 10 -4.32 7.71 8.23
N PRO A 11 -4.38 6.61 8.97
CA PRO A 11 -4.82 6.64 10.37
C PRO A 11 -3.96 7.59 11.20
N ASN A 12 -4.57 8.21 12.21
CA ASN A 12 -3.85 9.06 13.15
C ASN A 12 -2.75 8.24 13.84
N GLY A 13 -1.56 8.84 13.95
CA GLY A 13 -0.44 8.16 14.60
C GLY A 13 0.34 7.23 13.68
N THR A 14 0.07 7.20 12.37
CA THR A 14 0.85 6.41 11.42
C THR A 14 2.30 6.84 11.44
N LYS A 15 3.21 5.88 11.68
CA LYS A 15 4.66 6.11 11.70
C LYS A 15 5.38 5.30 10.63
N THR A 16 4.92 4.10 10.33
CA THR A 16 5.58 3.17 9.41
C THR A 16 4.66 2.79 8.26
N ILE A 17 5.19 2.84 7.05
CA ILE A 17 4.45 2.51 5.82
C ILE A 17 5.29 1.56 4.98
N CYS A 18 4.66 0.50 4.47
CA CYS A 18 5.24 -0.36 3.46
C CYS A 18 4.51 -0.13 2.13
N ASP A 19 5.23 0.31 1.12
CA ASP A 19 4.71 0.52 -0.22
C ASP A 19 5.16 -0.62 -1.12
N VAL A 20 4.21 -1.43 -1.59
CA VAL A 20 4.48 -2.68 -2.30
C VAL A 20 4.25 -2.50 -3.79
N GLY A 21 5.29 -2.79 -4.60
CA GLY A 21 5.22 -2.70 -6.04
C GLY A 21 5.04 -1.27 -6.55
N SER A 22 5.73 -0.31 -5.94
CA SER A 22 5.52 1.10 -6.22
C SER A 22 6.04 1.56 -7.58
N GLY A 23 6.78 0.72 -8.30
CA GLY A 23 7.34 1.05 -9.61
C GLY A 23 8.34 2.19 -9.53
N ALA A 24 7.93 3.40 -9.92
CA ALA A 24 8.78 4.60 -9.86
C ALA A 24 8.88 5.22 -8.46
N GLY A 25 8.36 4.56 -7.42
CA GLY A 25 8.43 5.04 -6.04
C GLY A 25 7.20 5.81 -5.58
N PHE A 26 6.15 5.82 -6.36
CA PHE A 26 4.87 6.41 -5.97
C PHE A 26 3.94 5.34 -5.41
N PRO A 27 3.27 5.58 -4.30
CA PRO A 27 3.25 6.80 -3.47
C PRO A 27 4.39 6.94 -2.45
N GLY A 28 5.20 5.90 -2.21
CA GLY A 28 6.19 5.90 -1.12
C GLY A 28 7.13 7.10 -1.10
N ILE A 29 7.75 7.42 -2.23
CA ILE A 29 8.66 8.57 -2.34
C ILE A 29 7.92 9.87 -2.02
N VAL A 30 6.74 10.07 -2.59
CA VAL A 30 5.97 11.30 -2.40
C VAL A 30 5.58 11.48 -0.94
N LEU A 31 5.13 10.41 -0.29
CA LEU A 31 4.77 10.45 1.13
C LEU A 31 5.97 10.83 2.00
N LYS A 32 7.15 10.28 1.69
CA LYS A 32 8.37 10.60 2.43
C LYS A 32 8.79 12.06 2.25
N ILE A 33 8.70 12.58 1.02
CA ILE A 33 9.05 13.98 0.75
C ILE A 33 8.14 14.92 1.54
N ILE A 34 6.84 14.62 1.58
CA ILE A 34 5.87 15.48 2.27
C ILE A 34 5.99 15.37 3.79
N ASN A 35 6.27 14.16 4.29
CA ASN A 35 6.43 13.95 5.73
C ASN A 35 7.69 13.12 6.01
N MET A 36 8.78 13.81 6.27
CA MET A 36 10.09 13.20 6.49
C MET A 36 10.16 12.37 7.77
N SER A 37 9.21 12.52 8.68
CA SER A 37 9.17 11.73 9.93
C SER A 37 8.65 10.31 9.71
N LEU A 38 8.01 10.03 8.57
CA LEU A 38 7.55 8.69 8.25
C LEU A 38 8.71 7.76 7.96
N SER A 39 8.64 6.54 8.48
CA SER A 39 9.54 5.45 8.11
C SER A 39 8.90 4.70 6.95
N ILE A 40 9.50 4.78 5.77
CA ILE A 40 8.95 4.19 4.54
C ILE A 40 9.85 3.05 4.06
N THR A 41 9.24 1.89 3.88
CA THR A 41 9.85 0.74 3.23
C THR A 41 9.17 0.53 1.89
N ILE A 42 9.95 0.39 0.83
CA ILE A 42 9.45 0.10 -0.51
C ILE A 42 9.90 -1.30 -0.91
N VAL A 43 8.94 -2.13 -1.28
CA VAL A 43 9.20 -3.50 -1.77
C VAL A 43 8.99 -3.50 -3.28
N GLU A 44 10.07 -3.70 -4.03
CA GLU A 44 10.04 -3.64 -5.49
C GLU A 44 10.89 -4.77 -6.07
N PRO A 45 10.29 -5.73 -6.81
CA PRO A 45 11.05 -6.87 -7.33
C PRO A 45 12.00 -6.55 -8.48
N SER A 46 11.75 -5.49 -9.24
CA SER A 46 12.59 -5.13 -10.38
C SER A 46 13.91 -4.57 -9.93
N LYS A 47 15.01 -5.17 -10.39
CA LYS A 47 16.36 -4.68 -10.10
C LYS A 47 16.55 -3.25 -10.60
N LYS A 48 16.14 -2.98 -11.84
CA LYS A 48 16.26 -1.65 -12.45
C LYS A 48 15.51 -0.60 -11.66
N LYS A 49 14.25 -0.89 -11.29
CA LYS A 49 13.44 0.04 -10.51
C LYS A 49 13.97 0.22 -9.09
N SER A 50 14.42 -0.86 -8.46
CA SER A 50 15.03 -0.79 -7.13
C SER A 50 16.29 0.09 -7.12
N GLU A 51 17.13 -0.05 -8.12
CA GLU A 51 18.34 0.76 -8.25
C GLU A 51 18.01 2.24 -8.45
N PHE A 52 16.99 2.51 -9.25
CA PHE A 52 16.49 3.88 -9.45
C PHE A 52 15.99 4.47 -8.13
N LEU A 53 15.20 3.71 -7.37
CA LEU A 53 14.69 4.14 -6.06
C LEU A 53 15.80 4.43 -5.08
N LYS A 54 16.84 3.59 -5.05
CA LYS A 54 18.02 3.81 -4.20
C LYS A 54 18.76 5.08 -4.61
N PHE A 55 18.88 5.32 -5.90
CA PHE A 55 19.49 6.54 -6.42
C PHE A 55 18.72 7.79 -5.98
N VAL A 56 17.38 7.78 -6.14
CA VAL A 56 16.52 8.90 -5.74
C VAL A 56 16.60 9.13 -4.23
N SER A 57 16.56 8.05 -3.44
CA SER A 57 16.66 8.14 -1.99
C SER A 57 17.94 8.83 -1.54
N LYS A 58 19.05 8.47 -2.18
CA LYS A 58 20.35 9.06 -1.88
C LYS A 58 20.43 10.52 -2.32
N GLU A 59 20.03 10.81 -3.55
CA GLU A 59 20.09 12.17 -4.11
C GLU A 59 19.24 13.17 -3.33
N LEU A 60 18.08 12.75 -2.85
CA LEU A 60 17.16 13.60 -2.10
C LEU A 60 17.28 13.43 -0.58
N ASP A 61 18.22 12.62 -0.11
CA ASP A 61 18.46 12.35 1.32
C ASP A 61 17.15 11.93 2.05
N LEU A 62 16.45 10.95 1.47
CA LEU A 62 15.13 10.56 1.97
C LEU A 62 15.15 9.45 3.02
N ASP A 63 16.25 8.71 3.15
CA ASP A 63 16.37 7.58 4.07
C ASP A 63 15.23 6.55 3.88
N LEU A 64 15.03 6.11 2.64
CA LEU A 64 14.08 5.06 2.31
C LEU A 64 14.71 3.68 2.51
N ASN A 65 13.94 2.74 3.04
CA ASN A 65 14.33 1.34 3.08
C ASN A 65 13.77 0.64 1.83
N ILE A 66 14.65 0.16 0.95
CA ILE A 66 14.25 -0.42 -0.33
C ILE A 66 14.65 -1.89 -0.36
N ILE A 67 13.65 -2.77 -0.57
CA ILE A 67 13.82 -4.22 -0.60
C ILE A 67 13.52 -4.69 -2.02
N GLN A 68 14.53 -5.26 -2.67
CA GLN A 68 14.38 -5.84 -4.02
C GLN A 68 13.90 -7.27 -3.91
N GLU A 69 12.59 -7.45 -3.78
CA GLU A 69 11.96 -8.77 -3.68
C GLU A 69 10.47 -8.66 -4.00
N LYS A 70 9.87 -9.80 -4.35
CA LYS A 70 8.41 -9.92 -4.36
C LYS A 70 7.92 -10.04 -2.93
N TYR A 71 6.83 -9.35 -2.60
CA TYR A 71 6.30 -9.36 -1.24
C TYR A 71 5.97 -10.78 -0.76
N GLU A 72 5.36 -11.60 -1.63
CA GLU A 72 5.00 -12.98 -1.33
C GLU A 72 6.19 -13.88 -1.03
N ASN A 73 7.39 -13.49 -1.44
CA ASN A 73 8.62 -14.26 -1.20
C ASN A 73 9.34 -13.85 0.08
N ILE A 74 8.89 -12.80 0.75
CA ILE A 74 9.49 -12.37 2.00
C ILE A 74 8.89 -13.21 3.13
N LYS A 75 9.73 -13.94 3.85
CA LYS A 75 9.28 -14.84 4.93
C LYS A 75 8.70 -14.05 6.08
N LYS A 76 7.65 -14.62 6.70
CA LYS A 76 7.11 -14.08 7.95
C LYS A 76 8.22 -13.90 8.98
N GLY A 77 8.20 -12.75 9.66
CA GLY A 77 9.19 -12.43 10.67
C GLY A 77 10.46 -11.77 10.16
N GLN A 78 10.67 -11.72 8.84
CA GLN A 78 11.80 -10.99 8.25
C GLN A 78 11.54 -9.51 8.07
N MET A 79 10.29 -9.08 8.17
CA MET A 79 9.91 -7.68 8.08
C MET A 79 9.21 -7.26 9.38
N PRO A 80 9.41 -6.01 9.80
CA PRO A 80 8.70 -5.50 10.96
C PRO A 80 7.21 -5.33 10.66
N PHE A 81 6.41 -5.09 11.68
CA PHE A 81 5.03 -4.66 11.54
C PHE A 81 5.00 -3.26 10.94
N PHE A 82 4.10 -3.03 9.99
CA PHE A 82 3.84 -1.71 9.41
C PHE A 82 2.46 -1.23 9.83
N ASP A 83 2.37 0.05 10.21
CA ASP A 83 1.08 0.66 10.52
C ASP A 83 0.17 0.66 9.29
N VAL A 84 0.74 0.95 8.13
CA VAL A 84 0.01 1.07 6.86
C VAL A 84 0.76 0.33 5.76
N ILE A 85 -0.02 -0.35 4.92
CA ILE A 85 0.49 -0.96 3.68
C ILE A 85 -0.23 -0.30 2.52
N THR A 86 0.54 0.17 1.54
CA THR A 86 0.00 0.71 0.30
C THR A 86 0.41 -0.18 -0.87
N ALA A 87 -0.47 -0.29 -1.85
CA ALA A 87 -0.17 -0.96 -3.11
C ALA A 87 -1.01 -0.29 -4.19
N ARG A 88 -0.38 0.12 -5.28
CA ARG A 88 -1.06 0.81 -6.36
C ARG A 88 -0.96 -0.02 -7.65
N ALA A 89 -2.12 -0.30 -8.26
CA ALA A 89 -2.21 -0.99 -9.55
C ALA A 89 -1.43 -2.31 -9.60
N LEU A 90 -1.17 -2.93 -8.44
CA LEU A 90 -0.40 -4.18 -8.38
C LEU A 90 -1.26 -5.38 -8.77
N LYS A 91 -2.42 -5.52 -8.18
CA LYS A 91 -3.34 -6.65 -8.35
C LYS A 91 -4.79 -6.21 -8.11
N PRO A 92 -5.78 -6.99 -8.57
CA PRO A 92 -7.17 -6.76 -8.16
C PRO A 92 -7.34 -6.85 -6.64
N LEU A 93 -8.34 -6.17 -6.12
CA LEU A 93 -8.57 -6.07 -4.68
C LEU A 93 -8.62 -7.43 -3.97
N ASP A 94 -9.32 -8.41 -4.54
CA ASP A 94 -9.41 -9.76 -3.97
C ASP A 94 -8.01 -10.36 -3.74
N LYS A 95 -7.12 -10.20 -4.71
CA LYS A 95 -5.75 -10.70 -4.66
C LYS A 95 -4.90 -9.92 -3.66
N LEU A 96 -5.09 -8.61 -3.56
CA LEU A 96 -4.38 -7.79 -2.57
C LEU A 96 -4.77 -8.20 -1.15
N ILE A 97 -6.05 -8.43 -0.91
CA ILE A 97 -6.52 -8.87 0.40
C ILE A 97 -5.90 -10.23 0.76
N HIS A 98 -5.85 -11.15 -0.19
CA HIS A 98 -5.19 -12.44 0.02
C HIS A 98 -3.71 -12.26 0.35
N LEU A 99 -3.02 -11.40 -0.39
CA LEU A 99 -1.58 -11.14 -0.20
C LEU A 99 -1.30 -10.55 1.19
N PHE A 100 -2.14 -9.63 1.66
CA PHE A 100 -1.93 -8.92 2.92
C PHE A 100 -2.81 -9.43 4.07
N PHE A 101 -3.40 -10.62 3.91
CA PHE A 101 -4.33 -11.17 4.91
C PHE A 101 -3.73 -11.21 6.31
N GLU A 102 -2.52 -11.76 6.43
CA GLU A 102 -1.87 -11.87 7.74
C GLU A 102 -1.52 -10.50 8.32
N ASP A 103 -1.09 -9.57 7.49
CA ASP A 103 -0.81 -8.20 7.92
C ASP A 103 -2.07 -7.52 8.46
N LEU A 104 -3.20 -7.68 7.76
CA LEU A 104 -4.48 -7.15 8.21
C LEU A 104 -4.90 -7.78 9.53
N LYS A 105 -4.70 -9.09 9.71
CA LYS A 105 -5.02 -9.78 10.97
C LYS A 105 -4.16 -9.28 12.13
N GLN A 106 -2.95 -8.80 11.86
CA GLN A 106 -2.05 -8.25 12.87
C GLN A 106 -2.32 -6.77 13.16
N GLY A 107 -3.25 -6.15 12.45
CA GLY A 107 -3.65 -4.78 12.71
C GLY A 107 -3.14 -3.73 11.73
N SER A 108 -2.41 -4.13 10.68
CA SER A 108 -2.03 -3.18 9.62
C SER A 108 -3.29 -2.66 8.92
N VAL A 109 -3.26 -1.40 8.50
CA VAL A 109 -4.30 -0.81 7.67
C VAL A 109 -3.79 -0.78 6.24
N CYS A 110 -4.59 -1.27 5.30
CA CYS A 110 -4.24 -1.24 3.89
C CYS A 110 -4.93 -0.04 3.22
N VAL A 111 -4.17 0.72 2.46
CA VAL A 111 -4.68 1.88 1.72
C VAL A 111 -4.35 1.66 0.24
N PHE A 112 -5.40 1.40 -0.55
CA PHE A 112 -5.26 1.01 -1.95
C PHE A 112 -5.96 2.01 -2.88
N PRO A 113 -5.21 2.83 -3.64
CA PRO A 113 -5.81 3.61 -4.72
C PRO A 113 -6.30 2.67 -5.82
N LYS A 114 -7.51 2.90 -6.33
CA LYS A 114 -8.13 2.10 -7.37
C LYS A 114 -8.74 2.97 -8.45
N GLY A 115 -8.69 2.47 -9.70
CA GLY A 115 -9.27 3.14 -10.86
C GLY A 115 -10.78 2.92 -11.02
N GLU A 116 -11.28 3.12 -12.22
CA GLU A 116 -12.71 3.11 -12.53
C GLU A 116 -13.39 1.77 -12.27
N ASN A 117 -12.66 0.65 -12.30
CA ASN A 117 -13.22 -0.68 -12.04
C ASN A 117 -13.35 -1.03 -10.56
N TRP A 118 -13.20 -0.04 -9.68
CA TRP A 118 -13.19 -0.28 -8.24
C TRP A 118 -14.43 -1.03 -7.72
N GLN A 119 -15.63 -0.72 -8.27
CA GLN A 119 -16.87 -1.36 -7.82
C GLN A 119 -16.88 -2.86 -8.15
N LYS A 120 -16.45 -3.22 -9.34
CA LYS A 120 -16.37 -4.63 -9.76
C LYS A 120 -15.34 -5.38 -8.90
N GLU A 121 -14.22 -4.76 -8.60
CA GLU A 121 -13.19 -5.35 -7.74
C GLU A 121 -13.72 -5.55 -6.32
N LEU A 122 -14.44 -4.57 -5.79
CA LEU A 122 -15.04 -4.67 -4.46
C LEU A 122 -16.09 -5.79 -4.40
N ASP A 123 -16.99 -5.84 -5.39
CA ASP A 123 -18.02 -6.88 -5.44
C ASP A 123 -17.41 -8.28 -5.46
N LEU A 124 -16.37 -8.48 -6.27
CA LEU A 124 -15.65 -9.75 -6.33
C LEU A 124 -14.98 -10.08 -4.99
N ALA A 125 -14.30 -9.11 -4.40
CA ALA A 125 -13.63 -9.31 -3.12
C ALA A 125 -14.63 -9.70 -2.01
N GLN A 126 -15.82 -9.10 -2.01
CA GLN A 126 -16.84 -9.38 -1.02
C GLN A 126 -17.49 -10.76 -1.17
N THR A 127 -17.26 -11.46 -2.27
CA THR A 127 -17.69 -12.87 -2.39
C THR A 127 -16.85 -13.78 -1.49
N ASN A 128 -15.59 -13.42 -1.23
CA ASN A 128 -14.64 -14.25 -0.47
C ASN A 128 -14.34 -13.70 0.92
N TRP A 129 -14.51 -12.39 1.12
CA TRP A 129 -14.06 -11.71 2.32
C TRP A 129 -15.15 -10.87 2.95
N LEU A 130 -15.21 -10.86 4.28
CA LEU A 130 -15.92 -9.85 5.05
C LEU A 130 -14.92 -8.77 5.40
N LEU A 131 -15.17 -7.54 4.93
CA LEU A 131 -14.23 -6.44 5.05
C LEU A 131 -14.74 -5.38 6.01
N GLN A 132 -13.87 -4.89 6.86
CA GLN A 132 -14.05 -3.65 7.59
C GLN A 132 -13.30 -2.57 6.80
N TYR A 133 -14.05 -1.71 6.11
CA TYR A 133 -13.45 -0.81 5.13
C TYR A 133 -14.23 0.49 4.99
N SER A 134 -13.58 1.46 4.37
CA SER A 134 -14.23 2.66 3.84
C SER A 134 -13.71 2.93 2.42
N VAL A 135 -14.48 3.68 1.65
CA VAL A 135 -14.14 4.08 0.28
C VAL A 135 -14.20 5.58 0.20
N GLU A 136 -13.09 6.20 -0.17
CA GLU A 136 -12.99 7.64 -0.31
C GLU A 136 -12.84 8.03 -1.78
N THR A 137 -13.41 9.18 -2.16
CA THR A 137 -13.30 9.67 -3.53
C THR A 137 -11.95 10.30 -3.77
N SER A 138 -11.32 9.97 -4.90
CA SER A 138 -10.09 10.64 -5.31
C SER A 138 -10.39 12.10 -5.68
N ILE A 139 -9.56 13.01 -5.20
CA ILE A 139 -9.69 14.45 -5.49
C ILE A 139 -9.35 14.75 -6.94
N THR A 140 -8.37 14.04 -7.50
CA THR A 140 -7.83 14.31 -8.83
C THR A 140 -8.56 13.59 -9.95
N ASN A 141 -9.25 12.48 -9.64
CA ASN A 141 -10.02 11.72 -10.62
C ASN A 141 -11.29 11.19 -9.96
N LYS A 142 -12.45 11.75 -10.33
CA LYS A 142 -13.73 11.41 -9.73
C LYS A 142 -14.15 9.95 -9.94
N GLY A 143 -13.66 9.29 -11.01
CA GLY A 143 -13.91 7.89 -11.26
C GLY A 143 -13.08 6.95 -10.39
N SER A 144 -12.04 7.47 -9.75
CA SER A 144 -11.12 6.69 -8.94
C SER A 144 -11.48 6.78 -7.46
N LYS A 145 -11.18 5.72 -6.72
CA LYS A 145 -11.45 5.63 -5.27
C LYS A 145 -10.19 5.22 -4.53
N ILE A 146 -10.22 5.44 -3.23
CA ILE A 146 -9.19 4.98 -2.31
C ILE A 146 -9.88 4.05 -1.33
N PHE A 147 -9.46 2.78 -1.30
CA PHE A 147 -9.94 1.82 -0.31
C PHE A 147 -9.06 1.90 0.94
N ILE A 148 -9.71 1.99 2.09
CA ILE A 148 -9.06 1.93 3.39
C ILE A 148 -9.61 0.69 4.09
N ILE A 149 -8.78 -0.34 4.25
CA ILE A 149 -9.19 -1.63 4.80
C ILE A 149 -8.53 -1.82 6.17
N LYS A 150 -9.37 -1.96 7.19
CA LYS A 150 -8.94 -2.06 8.59
C LYS A 150 -9.07 -3.45 9.18
N GLY A 151 -9.80 -4.33 8.54
CA GLY A 151 -10.00 -5.68 9.02
C GLY A 151 -10.57 -6.59 7.97
N VAL A 152 -10.35 -7.89 8.14
CA VAL A 152 -10.78 -8.91 7.20
C VAL A 152 -11.09 -10.22 7.91
N LYS A 153 -12.09 -10.92 7.40
CA LYS A 153 -12.37 -12.32 7.76
C LYS A 153 -12.71 -13.07 6.48
N ARG A 154 -12.37 -14.37 6.43
CA ARG A 154 -12.86 -15.22 5.36
C ARG A 154 -14.36 -15.44 5.57
N ARG A 155 -15.14 -15.44 4.48
CA ARG A 155 -16.60 -15.60 4.59
C ARG A 155 -17.04 -16.93 5.19
N ASN A 156 -16.23 -17.95 5.01
CA ASN A 156 -16.58 -19.31 5.44
C ASN A 156 -15.97 -19.67 6.81
N GLU A 157 -15.55 -18.70 7.56
CA GLU A 157 -15.05 -18.87 8.93
C GLU A 157 -16.12 -18.54 9.98
#